data_de3d88e37094ca6134d102c18071356f
#
_entry.id   de3d88e37094ca6134d102c18071356f
#
_cell.length_a   1.000
_cell.length_b   1.000
_cell.length_c   1.000
_cell.angle_alpha   90.00
_cell.angle_beta   90.00
_cell.angle_gamma   90.00
#
_symmetry.space_group_name_H-M   'P 1'
#
loop_
_entity.id
_entity.type
_entity.pdbx_description
1 polymer ?
#
loop_
_entity_poly.entity_id
_entity_poly.type
_entity_poly.pdbx_seq_one_letter_code
_entity_poly.pdbx_strand_id
1 'polypeptide(L)'
;MVSNLESSIQNLTSAEYNCLADLNLYDSPECSRLATQAAAGRHLWVSDNFQDASVEVYLCEDDYPGWVSLSDVGLLQKATLPYRASRLSEADIKKLLPGAIAFTHQAMQQSNYYLWGGTVGPNYDCSGLMQAAFVSVGIWLPRDAYQQEAFTQAIAMAELEPGDLIFFGTPAKATHVGLYLGDGCYIHSSGKDKGRNGIGIDRLTETGDEVSRSYYQQLRGAGRVVKSYEPQGRK
;
A
#
# COMPACT_ATOMS: atom_id res chain seq x y z
N MET A 1 -13.85 8.38 30.08
CA MET A 1 -13.51 8.07 28.70
C MET A 1 -14.45 8.75 27.68
N VAL A 2 -15.77 8.78 27.91
CA VAL A 2 -16.74 9.43 26.99
C VAL A 2 -16.47 10.93 26.81
N SER A 3 -16.13 11.67 27.88
CA SER A 3 -15.88 13.12 27.81
C SER A 3 -14.65 13.51 26.97
N ASN A 4 -13.62 12.65 26.87
CA ASN A 4 -12.43 12.92 26.05
C ASN A 4 -12.71 12.69 24.56
N LEU A 5 -13.53 11.72 24.22
CA LEU A 5 -13.91 11.44 22.84
C LEU A 5 -14.78 12.56 22.26
N GLU A 6 -15.78 13.03 23.02
CA GLU A 6 -16.63 14.15 22.62
C GLU A 6 -15.82 15.43 22.41
N SER A 7 -14.84 15.72 23.26
CA SER A 7 -13.96 16.87 23.09
C SER A 7 -13.02 16.72 21.87
N SER A 8 -12.54 15.53 21.58
CA SER A 8 -11.71 15.26 20.39
C SER A 8 -12.51 15.46 19.11
N ILE A 9 -13.74 14.98 19.06
CA ILE A 9 -14.64 15.16 17.91
C ILE A 9 -14.97 16.63 17.69
N GLN A 10 -15.29 17.39 18.77
CA GLN A 10 -15.60 18.80 18.68
C GLN A 10 -14.44 19.67 18.19
N ASN A 11 -13.18 19.20 18.39
CA ASN A 11 -11.97 19.91 17.95
C ASN A 11 -11.45 19.43 16.61
N LEU A 12 -12.05 18.40 16.01
CA LEU A 12 -11.66 17.90 14.70
C LEU A 12 -12.12 18.90 13.62
N THR A 13 -11.17 19.46 12.91
CA THR A 13 -11.43 20.43 11.85
C THR A 13 -10.87 19.93 10.54
N SER A 14 -11.40 20.41 9.42
CA SER A 14 -10.82 20.14 8.09
C SER A 14 -9.40 20.69 8.02
N ALA A 15 -8.43 19.80 8.20
CA ALA A 15 -7.00 20.12 8.26
C ALA A 15 -6.16 18.83 8.12
N GLU A 16 -4.84 19.02 8.08
CA GLU A 16 -3.87 17.92 8.07
C GLU A 16 -3.53 17.48 9.51
N TYR A 17 -3.45 16.16 9.68
CA TYR A 17 -3.12 15.49 10.95
C TYR A 17 -2.06 14.42 10.74
N ASN A 18 -1.32 14.12 11.79
CA ASN A 18 -0.43 12.96 11.90
C ASN A 18 -1.12 11.84 12.66
N CYS A 19 -0.91 10.60 12.21
CA CYS A 19 -1.33 9.41 12.94
C CYS A 19 -0.37 9.16 14.12
N LEU A 20 -0.89 9.14 15.35
CA LEU A 20 -0.11 8.82 16.55
C LEU A 20 0.14 7.32 16.71
N ALA A 21 -0.71 6.51 16.10
CA ALA A 21 -0.63 5.05 16.05
C ALA A 21 -1.13 4.57 14.70
N ASP A 22 -0.99 3.26 14.45
CA ASP A 22 -1.54 2.64 13.25
C ASP A 22 -3.07 2.75 13.25
N LEU A 23 -3.64 3.15 12.11
CA LEU A 23 -5.07 3.37 11.93
C LEU A 23 -5.61 2.53 10.78
N ASN A 24 -6.81 2.02 10.96
CA ASN A 24 -7.59 1.44 9.88
C ASN A 24 -8.39 2.53 9.16
N LEU A 25 -8.34 2.51 7.83
CA LEU A 25 -9.19 3.31 6.97
C LEU A 25 -10.14 2.38 6.21
N TYR A 26 -11.39 2.74 6.17
CA TYR A 26 -12.46 1.93 5.59
C TYR A 26 -12.95 2.51 4.26
N ASP A 27 -13.58 1.68 3.43
CA ASP A 27 -14.06 2.08 2.11
C ASP A 27 -15.42 2.81 2.15
N SER A 28 -16.08 2.79 3.30
CA SER A 28 -17.39 3.43 3.50
C SER A 28 -17.54 3.93 4.94
N PRO A 29 -18.52 4.85 5.19
CA PRO A 29 -18.75 5.43 6.51
C PRO A 29 -19.19 4.42 7.58
N GLU A 30 -19.73 3.27 7.20
CA GLU A 30 -20.10 2.19 8.13
C GLU A 30 -18.88 1.50 8.76
N CYS A 31 -17.66 1.80 8.30
CA CYS A 31 -16.40 1.24 8.80
C CYS A 31 -16.39 -0.29 8.88
N SER A 32 -17.00 -0.96 7.90
CA SER A 32 -17.19 -2.41 7.94
C SER A 32 -16.13 -3.17 7.12
N ARG A 33 -15.57 -2.57 6.10
CA ARG A 33 -14.58 -3.18 5.20
C ARG A 33 -13.32 -2.33 5.12
N LEU A 34 -12.19 -2.94 5.46
CA LEU A 34 -10.88 -2.28 5.39
C LEU A 34 -10.53 -1.92 3.94
N ALA A 35 -10.18 -0.66 3.71
CA ALA A 35 -9.68 -0.16 2.43
C ALA A 35 -8.15 -0.08 2.44
N THR A 36 -7.59 0.48 3.51
CA THR A 36 -6.15 0.61 3.72
C THR A 36 -5.84 0.85 5.19
N GLN A 37 -4.57 0.94 5.53
CA GLN A 37 -4.09 1.31 6.86
C GLN A 37 -3.12 2.48 6.76
N ALA A 38 -3.11 3.34 7.78
CA ALA A 38 -2.11 4.37 7.98
C ALA A 38 -1.20 3.96 9.12
N ALA A 39 0.07 3.72 8.85
CA ALA A 39 1.07 3.50 9.90
C ALA A 39 1.23 4.76 10.77
N ALA A 40 1.68 4.58 12.00
CA ALA A 40 2.06 5.68 12.87
C ALA A 40 3.03 6.65 12.18
N GLY A 41 2.77 7.95 12.30
CA GLY A 41 3.55 9.01 11.65
C GLY A 41 3.07 9.41 10.26
N ARG A 42 2.17 8.65 9.62
CA ARG A 42 1.57 9.06 8.35
C ARG A 42 0.72 10.32 8.53
N HIS A 43 0.70 11.10 7.47
CA HIS A 43 -0.13 12.29 7.38
C HIS A 43 -1.47 11.97 6.70
N LEU A 44 -2.53 12.56 7.21
CA LEU A 44 -3.83 12.50 6.57
C LEU A 44 -4.54 13.85 6.66
N TRP A 45 -5.33 14.14 5.65
CA TRP A 45 -6.24 15.28 5.65
C TRP A 45 -7.61 14.82 6.12
N VAL A 46 -8.13 15.44 7.17
CA VAL A 46 -9.52 15.25 7.61
C VAL A 46 -10.40 16.18 6.80
N SER A 47 -11.45 15.63 6.15
CA SER A 47 -12.43 16.42 5.43
C SER A 47 -13.51 16.99 6.38
N ASP A 48 -14.45 17.73 5.83
CA ASP A 48 -15.66 18.18 6.52
C ASP A 48 -16.85 17.22 6.32
N ASN A 49 -16.62 16.06 5.68
CA ASN A 49 -17.62 15.04 5.43
C ASN A 49 -17.68 14.05 6.60
N PHE A 50 -18.63 14.27 7.49
CA PHE A 50 -18.93 13.39 8.62
C PHE A 50 -20.22 12.62 8.31
N GLN A 51 -20.17 11.31 8.43
CA GLN A 51 -21.34 10.43 8.26
C GLN A 51 -21.34 9.36 9.34
N ASP A 52 -22.53 9.09 9.91
CA ASP A 52 -22.70 8.13 11.00
C ASP A 52 -21.72 8.41 12.16
N ALA A 53 -20.86 7.46 12.46
CA ALA A 53 -19.82 7.57 13.49
C ALA A 53 -18.42 7.58 12.87
N SER A 54 -18.25 8.22 11.70
CA SER A 54 -16.99 8.27 10.97
C SER A 54 -16.77 9.62 10.27
N VAL A 55 -15.53 9.85 9.83
CA VAL A 55 -15.13 11.02 9.05
C VAL A 55 -14.31 10.58 7.85
N GLU A 56 -14.56 11.19 6.71
CA GLU A 56 -13.78 10.97 5.50
C GLU A 56 -12.40 11.62 5.62
N VAL A 57 -11.39 10.86 5.26
CA VAL A 57 -9.99 11.29 5.28
C VAL A 57 -9.29 10.93 3.98
N TYR A 58 -8.13 11.54 3.76
CA TYR A 58 -7.28 11.24 2.62
C TYR A 58 -5.83 11.18 3.09
N LEU A 59 -5.15 10.12 2.78
CA LEU A 59 -3.73 9.99 3.09
C LEU A 59 -2.92 10.96 2.23
N CYS A 60 -2.08 11.78 2.87
CA CYS A 60 -1.37 12.85 2.18
C CYS A 60 -0.24 12.34 1.27
N GLU A 61 0.28 11.15 1.52
CA GLU A 61 1.42 10.60 0.80
C GLU A 61 1.05 9.96 -0.54
N ASP A 62 -0.17 9.43 -0.66
CA ASP A 62 -0.62 8.67 -1.83
C ASP A 62 -2.01 9.09 -2.35
N ASP A 63 -2.59 10.17 -1.80
CA ASP A 63 -3.93 10.71 -2.12
C ASP A 63 -5.08 9.70 -1.87
N TYR A 64 -4.83 8.61 -1.11
CA TYR A 64 -5.80 7.54 -0.96
C TYR A 64 -6.93 7.93 0.00
N PRO A 65 -8.21 7.84 -0.44
CA PRO A 65 -9.36 8.17 0.38
C PRO A 65 -9.71 7.03 1.33
N GLY A 66 -10.37 7.36 2.43
CA GLY A 66 -10.96 6.38 3.33
C GLY A 66 -11.75 7.03 4.43
N TRP A 67 -12.38 6.20 5.25
CA TRP A 67 -13.15 6.61 6.40
C TRP A 67 -12.45 6.15 7.69
N VAL A 68 -12.39 7.04 8.67
CA VAL A 68 -11.87 6.77 10.01
C VAL A 68 -13.04 6.82 11.00
N SER A 69 -13.13 5.82 11.86
CA SER A 69 -14.11 5.82 12.95
C SER A 69 -13.87 6.99 13.90
N LEU A 70 -14.92 7.66 14.33
CA LEU A 70 -14.82 8.71 15.35
C LEU A 70 -14.27 8.19 16.69
N SER A 71 -14.32 6.88 16.95
CA SER A 71 -13.65 6.26 18.10
C SER A 71 -12.13 6.38 18.06
N ASP A 72 -11.57 6.50 16.86
CA ASP A 72 -10.12 6.50 16.61
C ASP A 72 -9.53 7.90 16.41
N VAL A 73 -10.37 8.96 16.34
CA VAL A 73 -9.90 10.33 16.14
C VAL A 73 -8.98 10.84 17.25
N GLY A 74 -9.05 10.23 18.44
CA GLY A 74 -8.10 10.50 19.52
C GLY A 74 -6.65 10.09 19.20
N LEU A 75 -6.45 9.30 18.15
CA LEU A 75 -5.14 8.89 17.63
C LEU A 75 -4.61 9.87 16.54
N LEU A 76 -5.32 10.96 16.28
CA LEU A 76 -4.91 11.99 15.35
C LEU A 76 -4.39 13.23 16.10
N GLN A 77 -3.24 13.71 15.69
CA GLN A 77 -2.67 14.97 16.15
C GLN A 77 -2.59 15.95 15.00
N LYS A 78 -3.11 17.17 15.17
CA LYS A 78 -3.02 18.20 14.15
C LYS A 78 -1.57 18.43 13.73
N ALA A 79 -1.30 18.35 12.43
CA ALA A 79 0.04 18.51 11.89
C ALA A 79 0.55 19.93 12.14
N THR A 80 1.79 20.05 12.59
CA THR A 80 2.47 21.35 12.76
C THR A 80 3.07 21.84 11.45
N LEU A 81 3.42 20.91 10.56
CA LEU A 81 3.93 21.17 9.22
C LEU A 81 3.19 20.26 8.24
N PRO A 82 2.84 20.77 7.04
CA PRO A 82 2.19 19.95 6.03
C PRO A 82 3.17 18.91 5.47
N TYR A 83 2.61 17.78 5.04
CA TYR A 83 3.37 16.77 4.31
C TYR A 83 4.04 17.36 3.07
N ARG A 84 5.25 16.92 2.82
CA ARG A 84 6.01 17.26 1.61
C ARG A 84 6.62 16.01 1.02
N ALA A 85 6.26 15.72 -0.23
CA ALA A 85 6.83 14.58 -0.95
C ALA A 85 8.34 14.76 -1.16
N SER A 86 9.07 13.69 -0.93
CA SER A 86 10.49 13.61 -1.28
C SER A 86 10.65 13.30 -2.76
N ARG A 87 11.50 14.07 -3.44
CA ARG A 87 11.86 13.81 -4.84
C ARG A 87 13.13 12.98 -4.87
N LEU A 88 13.05 11.85 -5.56
CA LEU A 88 14.19 10.94 -5.77
C LEU A 88 14.47 10.84 -7.25
N SER A 89 15.74 10.84 -7.62
CA SER A 89 16.14 10.51 -8.98
C SER A 89 16.04 9.00 -9.23
N GLU A 90 15.91 8.60 -10.50
CA GLU A 90 15.91 7.18 -10.86
C GLU A 90 17.17 6.45 -10.36
N ALA A 91 18.32 7.13 -10.43
CA ALA A 91 19.59 6.59 -9.93
C ALA A 91 19.59 6.36 -8.40
N ASP A 92 18.90 7.21 -7.65
CA ASP A 92 18.76 7.03 -6.20
C ASP A 92 17.77 5.91 -5.89
N ILE A 93 16.66 5.83 -6.61
CA ILE A 93 15.71 4.72 -6.50
C ILE A 93 16.41 3.39 -6.73
N LYS A 94 17.17 3.25 -7.82
CA LYS A 94 17.91 2.01 -8.13
C LYS A 94 18.84 1.56 -6.99
N LYS A 95 19.49 2.50 -6.30
CA LYS A 95 20.34 2.20 -5.13
C LYS A 95 19.54 1.71 -3.92
N LEU A 96 18.27 2.10 -3.80
CA LEU A 96 17.41 1.78 -2.67
C LEU A 96 16.66 0.45 -2.84
N LEU A 97 16.49 -0.06 -4.08
CA LEU A 97 15.75 -1.30 -4.37
C LEU A 97 16.18 -2.52 -3.55
N PRO A 98 17.51 -2.76 -3.29
CA PRO A 98 17.90 -3.89 -2.44
C PRO A 98 17.32 -3.81 -1.03
N GLY A 99 17.10 -2.61 -0.49
CA GLY A 99 16.45 -2.41 0.81
C GLY A 99 14.97 -2.78 0.77
N ALA A 100 14.25 -2.40 -0.29
CA ALA A 100 12.85 -2.78 -0.49
C ALA A 100 12.68 -4.31 -0.62
N ILE A 101 13.58 -4.97 -1.36
CA ILE A 101 13.61 -6.44 -1.46
C ILE A 101 13.87 -7.06 -0.07
N ALA A 102 14.86 -6.55 0.67
CA ALA A 102 15.19 -7.04 2.01
C ALA A 102 13.99 -6.91 2.96
N PHE A 103 13.24 -5.81 2.89
CA PHE A 103 12.02 -5.63 3.67
C PHE A 103 11.00 -6.76 3.41
N THR A 104 10.72 -7.10 2.15
CA THR A 104 9.75 -8.16 1.82
C THR A 104 10.18 -9.52 2.37
N HIS A 105 11.47 -9.85 2.33
CA HIS A 105 12.01 -11.07 2.94
C HIS A 105 11.86 -11.07 4.46
N GLN A 106 12.12 -9.95 5.13
CA GLN A 106 11.93 -9.82 6.58
C GLN A 106 10.45 -9.94 6.97
N ALA A 107 9.55 -9.32 6.21
CA ALA A 107 8.12 -9.45 6.41
C ALA A 107 7.64 -10.91 6.24
N MET A 108 8.17 -11.63 5.26
CA MET A 108 7.84 -13.05 5.04
C MET A 108 8.28 -13.95 6.20
N GLN A 109 9.36 -13.60 6.92
CA GLN A 109 9.85 -14.39 8.08
C GLN A 109 8.98 -14.25 9.32
N GLN A 110 8.11 -13.24 9.37
CA GLN A 110 7.16 -13.06 10.46
C GLN A 110 5.93 -13.94 10.24
N SER A 111 5.27 -14.37 11.33
CA SER A 111 3.96 -15.01 11.22
C SER A 111 2.97 -14.02 10.62
N ASN A 112 2.47 -14.31 9.43
CA ASN A 112 1.62 -13.42 8.66
C ASN A 112 0.49 -14.17 7.96
N TYR A 113 -0.55 -13.44 7.58
CA TYR A 113 -1.62 -13.89 6.70
C TYR A 113 -2.01 -12.76 5.74
N TYR A 114 -2.69 -13.12 4.65
CA TYR A 114 -3.21 -12.13 3.71
C TYR A 114 -4.35 -11.33 4.36
N LEU A 115 -4.17 -10.04 4.48
CA LEU A 115 -5.18 -9.11 4.97
C LEU A 115 -5.58 -8.15 3.85
N TRP A 116 -6.81 -8.25 3.36
CA TRP A 116 -7.34 -7.27 2.42
C TRP A 116 -7.27 -5.85 3.02
N GLY A 117 -6.72 -4.88 2.28
CA GLY A 117 -6.51 -3.53 2.77
C GLY A 117 -5.27 -3.37 3.68
N GLY A 118 -4.56 -4.46 3.99
CA GLY A 118 -3.39 -4.42 4.88
C GLY A 118 -2.18 -3.74 4.24
N THR A 119 -1.63 -2.73 4.94
CA THR A 119 -0.38 -2.02 4.58
C THR A 119 0.55 -1.89 5.77
N VAL A 120 0.12 -2.31 6.95
CA VAL A 120 0.89 -2.31 8.19
C VAL A 120 1.17 -3.75 8.62
N GLY A 121 2.43 -4.00 9.00
CA GLY A 121 2.88 -5.35 9.39
C GLY A 121 2.15 -5.93 10.60
N PRO A 122 2.11 -7.25 10.73
CA PRO A 122 2.75 -8.23 9.84
C PRO A 122 1.88 -8.66 8.64
N ASN A 123 0.64 -8.16 8.50
CA ASN A 123 -0.36 -8.65 7.57
C ASN A 123 -0.59 -7.64 6.43
N TYR A 124 -0.37 -8.09 5.21
CA TYR A 124 -0.44 -7.23 4.03
C TYR A 124 -1.36 -7.85 2.97
N ASP A 125 -1.99 -6.99 2.14
CA ASP A 125 -2.41 -7.42 0.80
C ASP A 125 -1.25 -7.29 -0.21
N CYS A 126 -1.51 -7.62 -1.47
CA CYS A 126 -0.45 -7.65 -2.49
C CYS A 126 0.19 -6.28 -2.73
N SER A 127 -0.61 -5.25 -2.99
CA SER A 127 -0.13 -3.89 -3.26
C SER A 127 0.32 -3.16 -1.98
N GLY A 128 -0.27 -3.50 -0.84
CA GLY A 128 0.14 -2.99 0.47
C GLY A 128 1.54 -3.47 0.88
N LEU A 129 1.88 -4.74 0.59
CA LEU A 129 3.25 -5.23 0.78
C LEU A 129 4.24 -4.46 -0.10
N MET A 130 3.89 -4.21 -1.37
CA MET A 130 4.73 -3.42 -2.28
C MET A 130 4.89 -1.99 -1.76
N GLN A 131 3.78 -1.34 -1.39
CA GLN A 131 3.83 0.02 -0.84
C GLN A 131 4.71 0.08 0.41
N ALA A 132 4.51 -0.82 1.39
CA ALA A 132 5.29 -0.87 2.62
C ALA A 132 6.79 -1.11 2.36
N ALA A 133 7.13 -2.00 1.42
CA ALA A 133 8.51 -2.29 1.04
C ALA A 133 9.22 -1.05 0.46
N PHE A 134 8.57 -0.33 -0.44
CA PHE A 134 9.14 0.88 -1.03
C PHE A 134 9.18 2.04 -0.03
N VAL A 135 8.15 2.21 0.80
CA VAL A 135 8.12 3.21 1.88
C VAL A 135 9.25 2.99 2.90
N SER A 136 9.60 1.74 3.19
CA SER A 136 10.71 1.42 4.11
C SER A 136 12.06 2.01 3.67
N VAL A 137 12.19 2.35 2.39
CA VAL A 137 13.38 2.99 1.80
C VAL A 137 13.10 4.41 1.30
N GLY A 138 11.97 5.00 1.68
CA GLY A 138 11.61 6.39 1.39
C GLY A 138 10.99 6.63 0.01
N ILE A 139 10.55 5.58 -0.68
CA ILE A 139 9.89 5.66 -1.98
C ILE A 139 8.38 5.44 -1.78
N TRP A 140 7.55 6.37 -2.23
CA TRP A 140 6.10 6.21 -2.20
C TRP A 140 5.58 5.61 -3.51
N LEU A 141 4.63 4.68 -3.38
CA LEU A 141 3.84 4.12 -4.47
C LEU A 141 2.35 4.42 -4.25
N PRO A 142 1.54 4.47 -5.30
CA PRO A 142 0.09 4.43 -5.15
C PRO A 142 -0.37 3.17 -4.40
N ARG A 143 -1.59 3.23 -3.84
CA ARG A 143 -2.10 2.16 -2.95
C ARG A 143 -2.47 0.88 -3.68
N ASP A 144 -3.22 0.97 -4.77
CA ASP A 144 -3.81 -0.20 -5.42
C ASP A 144 -2.94 -0.74 -6.57
N ALA A 145 -3.00 -2.06 -6.82
CA ALA A 145 -2.19 -2.72 -7.84
C ALA A 145 -2.37 -2.09 -9.24
N TYR A 146 -3.60 -1.73 -9.64
CA TYR A 146 -3.83 -1.09 -10.93
C TYR A 146 -3.29 0.34 -11.00
N GLN A 147 -3.23 1.04 -9.86
CA GLN A 147 -2.61 2.36 -9.77
C GLN A 147 -1.08 2.24 -9.85
N GLN A 148 -0.50 1.21 -9.20
CA GLN A 148 0.92 0.90 -9.27
C GLN A 148 1.33 0.53 -10.70
N GLU A 149 0.52 -0.27 -11.41
CA GLU A 149 0.73 -0.57 -12.84
C GLU A 149 0.78 0.71 -13.69
N ALA A 150 -0.20 1.60 -13.51
CA ALA A 150 -0.27 2.86 -14.26
C ALA A 150 0.83 3.87 -13.88
N PHE A 151 1.37 3.78 -12.67
CA PHE A 151 2.41 4.66 -12.15
C PHE A 151 3.82 4.29 -12.63
N THR A 152 4.10 2.99 -12.77
CA THR A 152 5.42 2.48 -13.16
C THR A 152 5.68 2.67 -14.65
N GLN A 153 6.95 2.77 -15.01
CA GLN A 153 7.37 2.70 -16.42
C GLN A 153 7.24 1.24 -16.90
N ALA A 154 6.37 1.01 -17.88
CA ALA A 154 6.23 -0.33 -18.47
C ALA A 154 7.56 -0.78 -19.11
N ILE A 155 7.93 -2.03 -18.85
CA ILE A 155 9.14 -2.67 -19.40
C ILE A 155 8.79 -4.01 -20.04
N ALA A 156 9.63 -4.44 -21.00
CA ALA A 156 9.49 -5.77 -21.58
C ALA A 156 9.89 -6.86 -20.53
N MET A 157 9.25 -8.02 -20.60
CA MET A 157 9.55 -9.12 -19.67
C MET A 157 11.03 -9.60 -19.77
N ALA A 158 11.67 -9.40 -20.92
CA ALA A 158 13.10 -9.70 -21.12
C ALA A 158 14.04 -8.69 -20.44
N GLU A 159 13.53 -7.54 -20.00
CA GLU A 159 14.28 -6.45 -19.34
C GLU A 159 14.10 -6.44 -17.82
N LEU A 160 13.42 -7.47 -17.26
CA LEU A 160 13.19 -7.59 -15.83
C LEU A 160 14.50 -7.59 -15.04
N GLU A 161 14.58 -6.69 -14.07
CA GLU A 161 15.65 -6.63 -13.06
C GLU A 161 15.06 -6.80 -11.65
N PRO A 162 15.80 -7.34 -10.66
CA PRO A 162 15.34 -7.39 -9.27
C PRO A 162 14.91 -6.00 -8.77
N GLY A 163 13.69 -5.93 -8.20
CA GLY A 163 13.08 -4.69 -7.75
C GLY A 163 12.01 -4.14 -8.71
N ASP A 164 11.85 -4.70 -9.91
CA ASP A 164 10.71 -4.40 -10.78
C ASP A 164 9.41 -5.01 -10.24
N LEU A 165 8.29 -4.38 -10.53
CA LEU A 165 6.96 -4.89 -10.19
C LEU A 165 6.39 -5.73 -11.32
N ILE A 166 5.77 -6.85 -10.98
CA ILE A 166 5.07 -7.72 -11.91
C ILE A 166 3.58 -7.64 -11.61
N PHE A 167 2.80 -7.43 -12.66
CA PHE A 167 1.36 -7.22 -12.56
C PHE A 167 0.59 -8.40 -13.15
N PHE A 168 -0.47 -8.79 -12.44
CA PHE A 168 -1.38 -9.86 -12.80
C PHE A 168 -2.83 -9.37 -12.70
N GLY A 169 -3.72 -9.97 -13.46
CA GLY A 169 -5.13 -9.60 -13.39
C GLY A 169 -5.93 -9.94 -14.62
N THR A 170 -6.97 -9.15 -14.85
CA THR A 170 -7.86 -9.27 -16.02
C THR A 170 -7.33 -8.42 -17.18
N PRO A 171 -7.84 -8.58 -18.40
CA PRO A 171 -7.51 -7.67 -19.50
C PRO A 171 -7.82 -6.19 -19.17
N ALA A 172 -8.80 -5.92 -18.31
CA ALA A 172 -9.22 -4.56 -17.96
C ALA A 172 -8.27 -3.85 -16.99
N LYS A 173 -7.74 -4.57 -15.97
CA LYS A 173 -6.89 -3.96 -14.94
C LYS A 173 -6.07 -4.98 -14.16
N ALA A 174 -4.96 -4.53 -13.59
CA ALA A 174 -4.22 -5.29 -12.60
C ALA A 174 -5.05 -5.47 -11.33
N THR A 175 -5.10 -6.69 -10.82
CA THR A 175 -5.76 -7.05 -9.57
C THR A 175 -4.78 -7.63 -8.55
N HIS A 176 -3.52 -7.83 -8.97
CA HIS A 176 -2.46 -8.38 -8.13
C HIS A 176 -1.09 -7.87 -8.59
N VAL A 177 -0.15 -7.82 -7.68
CA VAL A 177 1.22 -7.36 -7.90
C VAL A 177 2.20 -8.13 -7.03
N GLY A 178 3.42 -8.34 -7.54
CA GLY A 178 4.56 -8.88 -6.82
C GLY A 178 5.85 -8.16 -7.18
N LEU A 179 6.88 -8.33 -6.35
CA LEU A 179 8.22 -7.77 -6.55
C LEU A 179 9.13 -8.83 -7.14
N TYR A 180 9.73 -8.55 -8.27
CA TYR A 180 10.67 -9.47 -8.93
C TYR A 180 11.99 -9.56 -8.16
N LEU A 181 12.45 -10.79 -7.97
CA LEU A 181 13.67 -11.10 -7.20
C LEU A 181 14.86 -11.53 -8.08
N GLY A 182 14.61 -11.77 -9.37
CA GLY A 182 15.58 -12.40 -10.26
C GLY A 182 15.24 -13.87 -10.52
N ASP A 183 15.89 -14.48 -11.50
CA ASP A 183 15.81 -15.91 -11.85
C ASP A 183 14.37 -16.46 -12.01
N GLY A 184 13.48 -15.60 -12.53
CA GLY A 184 12.07 -15.92 -12.71
C GLY A 184 11.26 -16.04 -11.42
N CYS A 185 11.78 -15.55 -10.27
CA CYS A 185 11.10 -15.56 -8.98
C CYS A 185 10.54 -14.18 -8.63
N TYR A 186 9.40 -14.16 -7.93
CA TYR A 186 8.83 -12.94 -7.37
C TYR A 186 8.24 -13.20 -5.99
N ILE A 187 8.28 -12.19 -5.11
CA ILE A 187 7.67 -12.21 -3.79
C ILE A 187 6.39 -11.39 -3.79
N HIS A 188 5.35 -11.90 -3.15
CA HIS A 188 4.04 -11.25 -3.07
C HIS A 188 3.27 -11.69 -1.81
N SER A 189 2.23 -10.96 -1.42
CA SER A 189 1.23 -11.42 -0.46
C SER A 189 -0.02 -11.88 -1.22
N SER A 190 -0.45 -13.10 -1.01
CA SER A 190 -1.54 -13.75 -1.76
C SER A 190 -2.59 -14.36 -0.86
N GLY A 191 -3.85 -14.30 -1.30
CA GLY A 191 -5.01 -14.78 -0.55
C GLY A 191 -5.05 -16.31 -0.43
N LYS A 192 -5.84 -16.77 0.55
CA LYS A 192 -6.07 -18.20 0.79
C LYS A 192 -6.75 -18.90 -0.39
N ASP A 193 -7.63 -18.19 -1.09
CA ASP A 193 -8.32 -18.66 -2.30
C ASP A 193 -7.38 -18.95 -3.47
N LYS A 194 -6.15 -18.44 -3.42
CA LYS A 194 -5.09 -18.68 -4.39
C LYS A 194 -4.07 -19.74 -3.94
N GLY A 195 -4.29 -20.38 -2.79
CA GLY A 195 -3.47 -21.45 -2.26
C GLY A 195 -2.34 -21.03 -1.33
N ARG A 196 -2.23 -19.71 -0.96
CA ARG A 196 -1.20 -19.23 -0.01
C ARG A 196 -1.76 -18.82 1.34
N ASN A 197 -2.33 -17.67 1.46
CA ASN A 197 -2.71 -16.97 2.69
C ASN A 197 -1.53 -16.28 3.39
N GLY A 198 -0.87 -15.37 2.69
CA GLY A 198 0.21 -14.55 3.21
C GLY A 198 1.35 -14.35 2.22
N ILE A 199 2.51 -13.96 2.73
CA ILE A 199 3.68 -13.64 1.92
C ILE A 199 4.40 -14.91 1.49
N GLY A 200 4.74 -15.01 0.21
CA GLY A 200 5.48 -16.12 -0.35
C GLY A 200 6.22 -15.79 -1.63
N ILE A 201 7.09 -16.69 -2.05
CA ILE A 201 7.84 -16.58 -3.31
C ILE A 201 7.29 -17.61 -4.28
N ASP A 202 6.97 -17.15 -5.49
CA ASP A 202 6.48 -17.96 -6.59
C ASP A 202 7.31 -17.72 -7.86
N ARG A 203 7.08 -18.53 -8.87
CA ARG A 203 7.82 -18.49 -10.14
C ARG A 203 6.93 -18.00 -11.28
N LEU A 204 7.52 -17.21 -12.16
CA LEU A 204 6.90 -16.81 -13.44
C LEU A 204 7.02 -17.95 -14.45
N THR A 205 6.18 -18.96 -14.34
CA THR A 205 6.23 -20.16 -15.17
C THR A 205 4.89 -20.83 -15.36
N GLU A 206 4.65 -21.39 -16.54
CA GLU A 206 3.49 -22.22 -16.84
C GLU A 206 3.57 -23.63 -16.23
N THR A 207 4.76 -24.06 -15.82
CA THR A 207 5.03 -25.46 -15.41
C THR A 207 5.29 -25.60 -13.91
N GLY A 208 5.14 -24.55 -13.12
CA GLY A 208 5.32 -24.54 -11.67
C GLY A 208 4.19 -25.23 -10.90
N ASP A 209 4.14 -24.96 -9.60
CA ASP A 209 3.02 -25.36 -8.75
C ASP A 209 1.72 -24.65 -9.16
N GLU A 210 0.62 -24.99 -8.48
CA GLU A 210 -0.71 -24.43 -8.82
C GLU A 210 -0.76 -22.92 -8.69
N VAL A 211 -0.11 -22.35 -7.67
CA VAL A 211 -0.07 -20.90 -7.43
C VAL A 211 0.69 -20.20 -8.55
N SER A 212 1.89 -20.65 -8.87
CA SER A 212 2.72 -20.12 -9.96
C SER A 212 1.97 -20.14 -11.30
N ARG A 213 1.36 -21.28 -11.65
CA ARG A 213 0.57 -21.40 -12.90
C ARG A 213 -0.64 -20.47 -12.93
N SER A 214 -1.39 -20.39 -11.81
CA SER A 214 -2.60 -19.57 -11.73
C SER A 214 -2.27 -18.08 -11.95
N TYR A 215 -1.17 -17.60 -11.38
CA TYR A 215 -0.74 -16.22 -11.60
C TYR A 215 -0.15 -16.02 -12.99
N TYR A 216 0.64 -16.96 -13.51
CA TYR A 216 1.20 -16.85 -14.85
C TYR A 216 0.13 -16.70 -15.94
N GLN A 217 -0.99 -17.41 -15.83
CA GLN A 217 -2.15 -17.27 -16.72
C GLN A 217 -2.81 -15.89 -16.68
N GLN A 218 -2.57 -15.14 -15.62
CA GLN A 218 -3.10 -13.78 -15.42
C GLN A 218 -2.02 -12.71 -15.60
N LEU A 219 -0.83 -13.07 -16.12
CA LEU A 219 0.29 -12.14 -16.32
C LEU A 219 -0.12 -11.03 -17.29
N ARG A 220 0.07 -9.79 -16.86
CA ARG A 220 -0.22 -8.59 -17.64
C ARG A 220 1.05 -7.94 -18.19
N GLY A 221 2.10 -7.92 -17.38
CA GLY A 221 3.36 -7.28 -17.72
C GLY A 221 4.16 -6.89 -16.50
N ALA A 222 5.15 -6.05 -16.71
CA ALA A 222 6.04 -5.57 -15.68
C ALA A 222 6.25 -4.05 -15.77
N GLY A 223 6.62 -3.45 -14.63
CA GLY A 223 6.89 -2.03 -14.55
C GLY A 223 8.02 -1.69 -13.59
N ARG A 224 8.82 -0.72 -13.98
CA ARG A 224 9.95 -0.21 -13.20
C ARG A 224 9.56 1.06 -12.45
N VAL A 225 9.87 1.10 -11.17
CA VAL A 225 9.71 2.31 -10.37
C VAL A 225 10.87 3.25 -10.67
N VAL A 226 10.59 4.36 -11.32
CA VAL A 226 11.61 5.36 -11.74
C VAL A 226 11.46 6.70 -11.01
N LYS A 227 10.43 6.84 -10.20
CA LYS A 227 10.16 8.02 -9.37
C LYS A 227 9.39 7.64 -8.11
N SER A 228 9.42 8.46 -7.07
CA SER A 228 8.50 8.38 -5.94
C SER A 228 7.18 9.05 -6.30
N TYR A 229 6.06 8.56 -5.75
CA TYR A 229 4.77 9.19 -5.95
C TYR A 229 4.78 10.60 -5.33
N GLU A 230 4.31 11.57 -6.09
CA GLU A 230 4.08 12.93 -5.63
C GLU A 230 2.56 13.14 -5.61
N PRO A 231 1.96 13.37 -4.44
CA PRO A 231 0.52 13.62 -4.34
C PRO A 231 0.16 14.87 -5.15
N GLN A 232 -1.00 14.81 -5.81
CA GLN A 232 -1.45 15.91 -6.66
C GLN A 232 -1.98 17.09 -5.86
N GLY A 233 -2.09 16.93 -4.55
CA GLY A 233 -2.65 17.91 -3.65
C GLY A 233 -4.15 18.12 -3.90
N ARG A 234 -4.83 18.69 -2.93
CA ARG A 234 -6.22 19.11 -3.10
C ARG A 234 -6.25 20.49 -3.73
N LYS A 235 -6.97 20.58 -4.84
CA LYS A 235 -7.38 21.87 -5.40
C LYS A 235 -8.60 22.38 -4.64
#